data_1b95c38f72dc91bd42fd3ae8bcb8f9f5
#
_entry.id   1b95c38f72dc91bd42fd3ae8bcb8f9f5
#
_cell.length_a   1.000
_cell.length_b   1.000
_cell.length_c   1.000
_cell.angle_alpha   90.00
_cell.angle_beta   90.00
_cell.angle_gamma   90.00
#
_symmetry.space_group_name_H-M   'P 1'
#
loop_
_entity.id
_entity.type
_entity.pdbx_description
1 polymer ?
#
loop_
_entity_poly.entity_id
_entity_poly.type
_entity_poly.pdbx_seq_one_letter_code
_entity_poly.pdbx_strand_id
1 'polypeptide(L)'
;MGVYKSVRELDLPLFMHFQKSGDKILTNKKHAFHIDWSVICYLAGLMGVDFIHTGMWGGYASDDENDLRNTMGILHSRNVVPALSCGMHPGIVNTITEKFGINYLANCGGALHGHPKGTVAGAKAMRQAIDKSFGLEYLDAINKWGIID
;
A
#
# COMPACT_ATOMS: atom_id res chain seq x y z
N MET A 1 -7.73 17.36 -5.96
CA MET A 1 -7.02 17.05 -7.23
C MET A 1 -6.28 18.25 -7.80
N GLY A 2 -6.92 19.43 -7.94
CA GLY A 2 -6.28 20.64 -8.49
C GLY A 2 -4.96 21.04 -7.83
N VAL A 3 -4.86 20.90 -6.49
CA VAL A 3 -3.63 21.21 -5.74
C VAL A 3 -2.43 20.39 -6.25
N TYR A 4 -2.60 19.09 -6.51
CA TYR A 4 -1.50 18.24 -7.02
C TYR A 4 -1.01 18.72 -8.38
N LYS A 5 -1.93 19.07 -9.28
CA LYS A 5 -1.58 19.65 -10.59
C LYS A 5 -0.79 20.95 -10.42
N SER A 6 -1.29 21.89 -9.61
CA SER A 6 -0.61 23.17 -9.37
C SER A 6 0.77 23.00 -8.75
N VAL A 7 0.95 22.07 -7.80
CA VAL A 7 2.27 21.79 -7.22
C VAL A 7 3.21 21.20 -8.27
N ARG A 8 2.73 20.32 -9.16
CA ARG A 8 3.54 19.77 -10.24
C ARG A 8 3.99 20.85 -11.25
N GLU A 9 3.11 21.81 -11.54
CA GLU A 9 3.42 22.93 -12.43
C GLU A 9 4.51 23.87 -11.89
N LEU A 10 4.80 23.83 -10.58
CA LEU A 10 5.92 24.59 -9.98
C LEU A 10 7.29 23.98 -10.27
N ASP A 11 7.35 22.80 -10.88
CA ASP A 11 8.59 22.07 -11.22
C ASP A 11 9.59 21.92 -10.05
N LEU A 12 9.07 21.71 -8.86
CA LEU A 12 9.86 21.50 -7.66
C LEU A 12 10.40 20.07 -7.59
N PRO A 13 11.61 19.83 -7.03
CA PRO A 13 12.17 18.50 -6.87
C PRO A 13 11.51 17.73 -5.72
N LEU A 14 10.18 17.55 -5.81
CA LEU A 14 9.35 16.90 -4.82
C LEU A 14 8.64 15.70 -5.45
N PHE A 15 8.51 14.62 -4.70
CA PHE A 15 7.53 13.59 -5.00
C PHE A 15 6.25 13.82 -4.20
N MET A 16 5.13 13.46 -4.79
CA MET A 16 3.81 13.65 -4.20
C MET A 16 3.15 12.31 -3.91
N HIS A 17 2.70 12.15 -2.67
CA HIS A 17 1.98 10.96 -2.22
C HIS A 17 0.52 11.30 -1.97
N PHE A 18 -0.38 10.67 -2.73
CA PHE A 18 -1.82 10.82 -2.52
C PHE A 18 -2.29 9.87 -1.42
N GLN A 19 -2.75 10.45 -0.31
CA GLN A 19 -3.26 9.70 0.83
C GLN A 19 -4.71 9.28 0.60
N LYS A 20 -4.99 7.98 0.73
CA LYS A 20 -6.34 7.42 0.75
C LYS A 20 -6.99 7.69 2.11
N SER A 21 -7.78 8.77 2.22
CA SER A 21 -8.55 9.06 3.42
C SER A 21 -9.97 9.47 3.07
N GLY A 22 -10.96 9.05 3.88
CA GLY A 22 -12.37 9.32 3.61
C GLY A 22 -12.93 8.62 2.37
N ASP A 23 -12.17 7.74 1.72
CA ASP A 23 -12.57 7.03 0.52
C ASP A 23 -13.86 6.23 0.69
N LYS A 24 -14.04 5.58 1.84
CA LYS A 24 -15.23 4.75 2.11
C LYS A 24 -16.56 5.54 2.07
N ILE A 25 -16.53 6.85 2.16
CA ILE A 25 -17.71 7.70 2.00
C ILE A 25 -18.15 7.73 0.54
N LEU A 26 -17.21 7.92 -0.37
CA LEU A 26 -17.47 8.06 -1.80
C LEU A 26 -17.31 6.76 -2.59
N THR A 27 -16.50 5.83 -2.10
CA THR A 27 -16.07 4.64 -2.84
C THR A 27 -16.62 3.32 -2.28
N ASN A 28 -17.47 3.37 -1.25
CA ASN A 28 -18.09 2.17 -0.71
C ASN A 28 -19.13 1.60 -1.68
N LYS A 29 -18.86 0.44 -2.25
CA LYS A 29 -19.73 -0.26 -3.23
C LYS A 29 -21.13 -0.60 -2.68
N LYS A 30 -21.34 -0.53 -1.37
CA LYS A 30 -22.67 -0.75 -0.74
C LYS A 30 -23.58 0.49 -0.84
N HIS A 31 -23.04 1.65 -1.18
CA HIS A 31 -23.84 2.86 -1.39
C HIS A 31 -24.50 2.84 -2.76
N ALA A 32 -25.73 3.35 -2.86
CA ALA A 32 -26.47 3.45 -4.12
C ALA A 32 -25.71 4.28 -5.18
N PHE A 33 -24.97 5.28 -4.73
CA PHE A 33 -24.09 6.09 -5.56
C PHE A 33 -22.67 6.03 -4.99
N HIS A 34 -21.73 5.62 -5.81
CA HIS A 34 -20.30 5.58 -5.44
C HIS A 34 -19.43 5.82 -6.68
N ILE A 35 -18.18 6.17 -6.42
CA ILE A 35 -17.13 6.28 -7.44
C ILE A 35 -16.14 5.15 -7.17
N ASP A 36 -15.84 4.34 -8.17
CA ASP A 36 -14.83 3.32 -8.01
C ASP A 36 -13.47 3.94 -7.65
N TRP A 37 -12.75 3.32 -6.71
CA TRP A 37 -11.45 3.83 -6.25
C TRP A 37 -10.43 3.89 -7.39
N SER A 38 -10.50 2.98 -8.33
CA SER A 38 -9.65 2.96 -9.52
C SER A 38 -9.79 4.23 -10.37
N VAL A 39 -10.99 4.81 -10.44
CA VAL A 39 -11.23 6.09 -11.13
C VAL A 39 -10.52 7.24 -10.43
N ILE A 40 -10.58 7.28 -9.09
CA ILE A 40 -9.88 8.30 -8.31
C ILE A 40 -8.35 8.15 -8.47
N CYS A 41 -7.84 6.92 -8.46
CA CYS A 41 -6.44 6.62 -8.73
C CYS A 41 -6.00 7.08 -10.12
N TYR A 42 -6.80 6.80 -11.14
CA TYR A 42 -6.54 7.25 -12.50
C TYR A 42 -6.46 8.78 -12.58
N LEU A 43 -7.42 9.49 -12.00
CA LEU A 43 -7.45 10.95 -11.98
C LEU A 43 -6.25 11.53 -11.20
N ALA A 44 -5.88 10.94 -10.08
CA ALA A 44 -4.70 11.36 -9.31
C ALA A 44 -3.41 11.16 -10.12
N GLY A 45 -3.28 10.05 -10.86
CA GLY A 45 -2.17 9.83 -11.79
C GLY A 45 -2.10 10.89 -12.88
N LEU A 46 -3.24 11.32 -13.43
CA LEU A 46 -3.28 12.43 -14.40
C LEU A 46 -2.83 13.77 -13.80
N MET A 47 -2.98 13.95 -12.49
CA MET A 47 -2.53 15.17 -11.78
C MET A 47 -1.04 15.12 -11.43
N GLY A 48 -0.32 14.06 -11.79
CA GLY A 48 1.13 13.96 -11.62
C GLY A 48 1.57 13.54 -10.23
N VAL A 49 0.76 12.78 -9.48
CA VAL A 49 1.24 12.14 -8.23
C VAL A 49 2.23 11.03 -8.55
N ASP A 50 3.20 10.81 -7.65
CA ASP A 50 4.21 9.76 -7.80
C ASP A 50 3.80 8.47 -7.05
N PHE A 51 3.09 8.62 -5.93
CA PHE A 51 2.60 7.52 -5.10
C PHE A 51 1.14 7.73 -4.75
N ILE A 52 0.39 6.64 -4.62
CA ILE A 52 -0.99 6.68 -4.15
C ILE A 52 -1.33 5.46 -3.30
N HIS A 53 -2.02 5.67 -2.18
CA HIS A 53 -2.61 4.59 -1.40
C HIS A 53 -3.66 3.85 -2.21
N THR A 54 -3.41 2.58 -2.54
CA THR A 54 -4.31 1.75 -3.35
C THR A 54 -5.25 0.90 -2.51
N GLY A 55 -4.87 0.58 -1.29
CA GLY A 55 -5.55 -0.40 -0.44
C GLY A 55 -4.61 -1.52 -0.01
N MET A 56 -5.17 -2.65 0.36
CA MET A 56 -4.43 -3.83 0.81
C MET A 56 -5.28 -5.08 0.59
N TRP A 57 -4.65 -6.17 0.21
CA TRP A 57 -5.24 -7.50 0.25
C TRP A 57 -4.70 -8.27 1.47
N GLY A 58 -5.55 -9.06 2.14
CA GLY A 58 -5.14 -9.88 3.28
C GLY A 58 -4.83 -9.12 4.58
N GLY A 59 -4.91 -7.80 4.59
CA GLY A 59 -4.75 -6.98 5.79
C GLY A 59 -6.05 -6.82 6.59
N TYR A 60 -6.02 -6.02 7.67
CA TYR A 60 -7.20 -5.76 8.50
C TYR A 60 -8.31 -4.94 7.81
N ALA A 61 -7.98 -4.27 6.71
CA ALA A 61 -8.91 -3.56 5.85
C ALA A 61 -8.75 -4.09 4.42
N SER A 62 -8.98 -5.41 4.26
CA SER A 62 -8.76 -6.10 2.99
C SER A 62 -9.70 -5.62 1.90
N ASP A 63 -9.13 -5.28 0.77
CA ASP A 63 -9.84 -5.01 -0.49
C ASP A 63 -9.94 -6.31 -1.31
N ASP A 64 -10.85 -6.34 -2.29
CA ASP A 64 -10.94 -7.44 -3.25
C ASP A 64 -9.64 -7.53 -4.09
N GLU A 65 -9.18 -8.75 -4.35
CA GLU A 65 -7.91 -8.98 -5.07
C GLU A 65 -7.94 -8.42 -6.50
N ASN A 66 -9.06 -8.63 -7.20
CA ASN A 66 -9.18 -8.17 -8.60
C ASN A 66 -9.27 -6.64 -8.67
N ASP A 67 -10.01 -6.02 -7.74
CA ASP A 67 -10.09 -4.56 -7.65
C ASP A 67 -8.71 -3.94 -7.37
N LEU A 68 -7.95 -4.53 -6.44
CA LEU A 68 -6.60 -4.08 -6.13
C LEU A 68 -5.66 -4.26 -7.32
N ARG A 69 -5.69 -5.42 -7.97
CA ARG A 69 -4.88 -5.72 -9.17
C ARG A 69 -5.18 -4.77 -10.31
N ASN A 70 -6.47 -4.50 -10.58
CA ASN A 70 -6.89 -3.54 -11.59
C ASN A 70 -6.38 -2.13 -11.27
N THR A 71 -6.55 -1.68 -10.03
CA THR A 71 -6.09 -0.36 -9.59
C THR A 71 -4.57 -0.22 -9.72
N MET A 72 -3.80 -1.23 -9.31
CA MET A 72 -2.35 -1.23 -9.47
C MET A 72 -1.94 -1.19 -10.95
N GLY A 73 -2.61 -1.94 -11.82
CA GLY A 73 -2.38 -1.91 -13.27
C GLY A 73 -2.59 -0.53 -13.88
N ILE A 74 -3.66 0.16 -13.48
CA ILE A 74 -3.95 1.55 -13.89
C ILE A 74 -2.82 2.48 -13.46
N LEU A 75 -2.34 2.36 -12.21
CA LEU A 75 -1.26 3.22 -11.70
C LEU A 75 0.06 2.94 -12.40
N HIS A 76 0.45 1.69 -12.60
CA HIS A 76 1.66 1.33 -13.33
C HIS A 76 1.66 1.86 -14.76
N SER A 77 0.50 1.85 -15.44
CA SER A 77 0.38 2.42 -16.79
C SER A 77 0.58 3.95 -16.84
N ARG A 78 0.57 4.61 -15.67
CA ARG A 78 0.78 6.04 -15.47
C ARG A 78 2.12 6.38 -14.81
N ASN A 79 3.01 5.39 -14.63
CA ASN A 79 4.26 5.53 -13.89
C ASN A 79 4.06 5.99 -12.44
N VAL A 80 2.93 5.64 -11.83
CA VAL A 80 2.62 5.91 -10.41
C VAL A 80 2.85 4.64 -9.61
N VAL A 81 3.53 4.75 -8.48
CA VAL A 81 3.79 3.61 -7.59
C VAL A 81 2.62 3.42 -6.63
N PRO A 82 1.95 2.25 -6.67
CA PRO A 82 0.92 1.93 -5.68
C PRO A 82 1.51 1.76 -4.30
N ALA A 83 0.90 2.37 -3.29
CA ALA A 83 1.28 2.23 -1.90
C ALA A 83 0.27 1.34 -1.16
N LEU A 84 0.71 0.17 -0.74
CA LEU A 84 -0.10 -0.80 -0.01
C LEU A 84 -0.03 -0.53 1.49
N SER A 85 -1.18 -0.44 2.14
CA SER A 85 -1.29 -0.08 3.55
C SER A 85 -2.46 -0.80 4.24
N CYS A 86 -2.59 -0.63 5.57
CA CYS A 86 -3.68 -1.24 6.36
C CYS A 86 -3.51 -2.74 6.59
N GLY A 87 -2.34 -3.14 7.08
CA GLY A 87 -2.06 -4.52 7.48
C GLY A 87 -0.79 -5.11 6.89
N MET A 88 0.04 -4.31 6.27
CA MET A 88 1.37 -4.76 5.81
C MET A 88 2.24 -5.14 7.02
N HIS A 89 2.67 -6.41 7.08
CA HIS A 89 3.54 -6.97 8.11
C HIS A 89 4.45 -8.06 7.53
N PRO A 90 5.50 -8.51 8.23
CA PRO A 90 6.46 -9.48 7.68
C PRO A 90 5.85 -10.75 7.11
N GLY A 91 4.77 -11.26 7.72
CA GLY A 91 4.14 -12.52 7.31
C GLY A 91 3.26 -12.45 6.05
N ILE A 92 3.05 -11.26 5.47
CA ILE A 92 2.26 -11.10 4.25
C ILE A 92 3.12 -10.64 3.05
N VAL A 93 4.33 -10.16 3.29
CA VAL A 93 5.19 -9.55 2.26
C VAL A 93 5.39 -10.48 1.06
N ASN A 94 5.69 -11.75 1.30
CA ASN A 94 5.97 -12.70 0.23
C ASN A 94 4.72 -12.94 -0.63
N THR A 95 3.57 -13.17 -0.01
CA THR A 95 2.30 -13.39 -0.70
C THR A 95 1.88 -12.17 -1.53
N ILE A 96 2.03 -10.97 -0.98
CA ILE A 96 1.80 -9.73 -1.74
C ILE A 96 2.73 -9.65 -2.96
N THR A 97 4.01 -9.96 -2.76
CA THR A 97 4.99 -9.93 -3.85
C THR A 97 4.68 -10.97 -4.94
N GLU A 98 4.27 -12.16 -4.56
CA GLU A 98 3.87 -13.22 -5.50
C GLU A 98 2.60 -12.86 -6.27
N LYS A 99 1.58 -12.31 -5.59
CA LYS A 99 0.32 -11.94 -6.21
C LYS A 99 0.39 -10.69 -7.08
N PHE A 100 1.11 -9.66 -6.64
CA PHE A 100 1.05 -8.32 -7.24
C PHE A 100 2.38 -7.82 -7.82
N GLY A 101 3.46 -8.60 -7.71
CA GLY A 101 4.80 -8.21 -8.15
C GLY A 101 5.53 -7.37 -7.12
N ILE A 102 6.70 -6.84 -7.50
CA ILE A 102 7.62 -6.11 -6.61
C ILE A 102 7.49 -4.58 -6.69
N ASN A 103 6.72 -4.08 -7.65
CA ASN A 103 6.64 -2.64 -7.89
C ASN A 103 5.53 -1.99 -7.06
N TYR A 104 5.76 -1.89 -5.75
CA TYR A 104 4.88 -1.20 -4.81
C TYR A 104 5.65 -0.62 -3.63
N LEU A 105 5.07 0.36 -2.96
CA LEU A 105 5.54 0.89 -1.67
C LEU A 105 4.81 0.18 -0.53
N ALA A 106 5.54 -0.47 0.35
CA ALA A 106 5.00 -1.12 1.54
C ALA A 106 4.88 -0.14 2.71
N ASN A 107 3.67 0.30 3.04
CA ASN A 107 3.39 1.13 4.22
C ASN A 107 3.22 0.24 5.45
N CYS A 108 4.30 -0.03 6.17
CA CYS A 108 4.37 -1.01 7.25
C CYS A 108 4.58 -0.39 8.65
N GLY A 109 4.31 0.90 8.84
CA GLY A 109 4.54 1.61 10.10
C GLY A 109 3.94 0.89 11.32
N GLY A 110 2.71 0.41 11.20
CA GLY A 110 2.04 -0.35 12.25
C GLY A 110 2.77 -1.64 12.65
N ALA A 111 3.35 -2.35 11.68
CA ALA A 111 4.13 -3.56 11.96
C ALA A 111 5.50 -3.25 12.58
N LEU A 112 6.14 -2.15 12.13
CA LEU A 112 7.42 -1.75 12.69
C LEU A 112 7.28 -1.39 14.18
N HIS A 113 6.38 -0.47 14.48
CA HIS A 113 6.16 0.00 15.85
C HIS A 113 5.47 -1.04 16.75
N GLY A 114 4.63 -1.87 16.16
CA GLY A 114 3.91 -2.93 16.87
C GLY A 114 4.70 -4.22 17.07
N HIS A 115 5.95 -4.32 16.63
CA HIS A 115 6.74 -5.54 16.82
C HIS A 115 6.96 -5.86 18.31
N PRO A 116 6.89 -7.16 18.75
CA PRO A 116 7.02 -7.52 20.17
C PRO A 116 8.30 -7.01 20.82
N LYS A 117 9.38 -6.91 20.06
CA LYS A 117 10.71 -6.43 20.52
C LYS A 117 11.01 -4.98 20.08
N GLY A 118 9.98 -4.20 19.78
CA GLY A 118 10.12 -2.79 19.46
C GLY A 118 10.46 -2.48 18.00
N THR A 119 10.51 -1.20 17.67
CA THR A 119 10.56 -0.67 16.29
C THR A 119 11.78 -1.14 15.49
N VAL A 120 12.97 -1.20 16.12
CA VAL A 120 14.20 -1.66 15.45
C VAL A 120 14.08 -3.11 15.02
N ALA A 121 13.53 -3.96 15.89
CA ALA A 121 13.27 -5.37 15.56
C ALA A 121 12.21 -5.48 14.47
N GLY A 122 11.17 -4.63 14.49
CA GLY A 122 10.16 -4.57 13.43
C GLY A 122 10.76 -4.23 12.07
N ALA A 123 11.66 -3.25 12.02
CA ALA A 123 12.35 -2.89 10.77
C ALA A 123 13.23 -4.04 10.25
N LYS A 124 13.96 -4.72 11.14
CA LYS A 124 14.73 -5.93 10.78
C LYS A 124 13.82 -7.05 10.28
N ALA A 125 12.70 -7.32 10.95
CA ALA A 125 11.75 -8.34 10.54
C ALA A 125 11.18 -8.08 9.13
N MET A 126 10.82 -6.83 8.82
CA MET A 126 10.40 -6.45 7.46
C MET A 126 11.52 -6.65 6.43
N ARG A 127 12.75 -6.27 6.75
CA ARG A 127 13.91 -6.50 5.87
C ARG A 127 14.16 -8.00 5.65
N GLN A 128 14.11 -8.81 6.73
CA GLN A 128 14.24 -10.26 6.66
C GLN A 128 13.15 -10.90 5.79
N ALA A 129 11.90 -10.41 5.86
CA ALA A 129 10.82 -10.89 5.00
C ALA A 129 11.10 -10.61 3.52
N ILE A 130 11.54 -9.38 3.19
CA ILE A 130 11.88 -8.97 1.82
C ILE A 130 13.05 -9.77 1.26
N ASP A 131 14.11 -9.95 2.07
CA ASP A 131 15.33 -10.68 1.68
C ASP A 131 15.18 -12.21 1.76
N LYS A 132 14.03 -12.71 2.24
CA LYS A 132 13.78 -14.13 2.51
C LYS A 132 14.84 -14.77 3.43
N SER A 133 15.35 -14.00 4.41
CA SER A 133 16.41 -14.43 5.32
C SER A 133 15.91 -14.99 6.68
N PHE A 134 14.64 -14.84 6.99
CA PHE A 134 13.86 -15.45 8.08
C PHE A 134 14.58 -15.58 9.43
N GLY A 135 15.16 -14.48 9.94
CA GLY A 135 15.85 -14.45 11.23
C GLY A 135 14.89 -14.38 12.43
N LEU A 136 15.47 -14.19 13.64
CA LEU A 136 14.71 -14.22 14.88
C LEU A 136 13.62 -13.14 14.94
N GLU A 137 13.90 -11.94 14.44
CA GLU A 137 12.92 -10.86 14.43
C GLU A 137 11.74 -11.18 13.49
N TYR A 138 12.00 -11.83 12.35
CA TYR A 138 10.93 -12.32 11.47
C TYR A 138 10.07 -13.38 12.19
N LEU A 139 10.68 -14.35 12.88
CA LEU A 139 9.94 -15.38 13.62
C LEU A 139 9.09 -14.79 14.74
N ASP A 140 9.59 -13.80 15.48
CA ASP A 140 8.80 -13.06 16.47
C ASP A 140 7.60 -12.33 15.84
N ALA A 141 7.79 -11.78 14.65
CA ALA A 141 6.71 -11.15 13.89
C ALA A 141 5.66 -12.16 13.43
N ILE A 142 6.07 -13.33 12.93
CA ILE A 142 5.16 -14.42 12.53
C ILE A 142 4.38 -14.97 13.72
N ASN A 143 5.01 -15.09 14.88
CA ASN A 143 4.30 -15.50 16.11
C ASN A 143 3.20 -14.52 16.50
N LYS A 144 3.33 -13.24 16.16
CA LYS A 144 2.34 -12.20 16.45
C LYS A 144 1.24 -12.09 15.40
N TRP A 145 1.59 -12.08 14.11
CA TRP A 145 0.65 -11.76 13.03
C TRP A 145 0.30 -12.96 12.15
N GLY A 146 1.03 -14.04 12.24
CA GLY A 146 0.87 -15.19 11.37
C GLY A 146 1.51 -14.99 9.99
N ILE A 147 1.37 -15.99 9.16
CA ILE A 147 1.62 -15.94 7.71
C ILE A 147 0.26 -15.85 7.03
N ILE A 148 0.15 -15.01 6.03
CA ILE A 148 -1.04 -14.87 5.18
C ILE A 148 -0.67 -15.39 3.80
N ASP A 149 -1.33 -16.46 3.37
CA ASP A 149 -1.14 -17.14 2.07
C ASP A 149 -2.31 -16.88 1.12
#